data_57b5e046a8e1be333c5b9be88bceb368
#
_entry.id   57b5e046a8e1be333c5b9be88bceb368
#
_cell.length_a   1.000
_cell.length_b   1.000
_cell.length_c   1.000
_cell.angle_alpha   90.00
_cell.angle_beta   90.00
_cell.angle_gamma   90.00
#
_symmetry.space_group_name_H-M   'P 1'
#
loop_
_entity.id
_entity.type
_entity.pdbx_description
1 polymer ?
#
loop_
_entity_poly.entity_id
_entity_poly.type
_entity_poly.pdbx_seq_one_letter_code
_entity_poly.pdbx_strand_id
1 'polypeptide(L)'
;MSSLDPPQIACGPPAAEGNDPAERLTACMRQLHRLISDRIMGSLQSELQGEDVSFTQMTALYKVRAFAPISLTALAEHLGVSLPATSQLIQELVGRKLMERRENPQDRREKLLALSEKGQQFLSVKEKTMIGAYSELFRRAHPETLGHAETAINALLDEIRQSSSHAPPLSKERL
;
A
#
# COMPACT_ATOMS: atom_id res chain seq x y z
N MET A 1 29.58 16.57 -30.01
CA MET A 1 29.33 15.49 -29.06
C MET A 1 29.34 16.14 -27.68
N SER A 2 28.19 16.62 -27.24
CA SER A 2 28.05 17.28 -25.95
C SER A 2 27.55 16.25 -24.94
N SER A 3 28.39 15.98 -23.95
CA SER A 3 28.04 15.21 -22.76
C SER A 3 27.02 16.01 -21.97
N LEU A 4 25.79 15.53 -21.90
CA LEU A 4 24.78 15.99 -20.94
C LEU A 4 25.05 15.25 -19.60
N ASP A 5 25.72 15.94 -18.70
CA ASP A 5 25.78 15.50 -17.31
C ASP A 5 24.35 15.44 -16.72
N PRO A 6 23.99 14.36 -16.01
CA PRO A 6 22.71 14.30 -15.33
C PRO A 6 22.64 15.39 -14.25
N PRO A 7 21.47 16.00 -13.99
CA PRO A 7 21.34 17.04 -12.99
C PRO A 7 21.76 16.50 -11.63
N GLN A 8 22.77 17.13 -11.04
CA GLN A 8 23.16 16.93 -9.66
C GLN A 8 22.02 17.45 -8.79
N ILE A 9 21.22 16.54 -8.25
CA ILE A 9 20.24 16.85 -7.23
C ILE A 9 21.02 17.12 -5.93
N ALA A 10 21.45 18.37 -5.78
CA ALA A 10 21.93 18.89 -4.51
C ALA A 10 20.71 19.11 -3.60
N CYS A 11 20.22 18.05 -3.00
CA CYS A 11 19.28 18.11 -1.90
C CYS A 11 20.03 17.65 -0.66
N GLY A 12 20.67 18.59 0.00
CA GLY A 12 21.09 18.42 1.40
C GLY A 12 19.84 18.08 2.22
N PRO A 13 19.99 17.35 3.33
CA PRO A 13 18.85 17.05 4.18
C PRO A 13 18.19 18.37 4.59
N PRO A 14 16.85 18.53 4.45
CA PRO A 14 16.19 19.66 5.10
C PRO A 14 16.52 19.55 6.58
N ALA A 15 17.06 20.61 7.16
CA ALA A 15 17.28 20.70 8.59
C ALA A 15 15.95 20.32 9.27
N ALA A 16 15.97 19.25 10.04
CA ALA A 16 14.83 18.85 10.85
C ALA A 16 14.73 19.89 11.97
N GLU A 17 13.95 20.93 11.76
CA GLU A 17 13.74 22.03 12.71
C GLU A 17 12.89 21.61 13.92
N GLY A 18 12.42 20.36 13.98
CA GLY A 18 11.64 19.81 15.08
C GLY A 18 12.52 19.14 16.14
N ASN A 19 12.33 19.53 17.39
CA ASN A 19 12.97 18.87 18.55
C ASN A 19 12.31 17.52 18.87
N ASP A 20 11.15 17.20 18.23
CA ASP A 20 10.39 15.98 18.41
C ASP A 20 10.99 14.82 17.57
N PRO A 21 11.36 13.69 18.20
CA PRO A 21 11.83 12.50 17.51
C PRO A 21 10.87 11.98 16.42
N ALA A 22 9.56 12.08 16.64
CA ALA A 22 8.56 11.65 15.68
C ALA A 22 8.56 12.52 14.41
N GLU A 23 8.74 13.84 14.55
CA GLU A 23 8.84 14.75 13.41
C GLU A 23 10.10 14.48 12.57
N ARG A 24 11.23 14.26 13.24
CA ARG A 24 12.49 13.91 12.55
C ARG A 24 12.38 12.61 11.78
N LEU A 25 11.83 11.58 12.42
CA LEU A 25 11.59 10.30 11.74
C LEU A 25 10.63 10.45 10.55
N THR A 26 9.54 11.22 10.73
CA THR A 26 8.59 11.52 9.64
C THR A 26 9.28 12.20 8.47
N ALA A 27 10.20 13.13 8.70
CA ALA A 27 10.96 13.79 7.65
C ALA A 27 11.86 12.79 6.88
N CYS A 28 12.57 11.91 7.60
CA CYS A 28 13.37 10.83 7.01
C CYS A 28 12.52 9.87 6.19
N MET A 29 11.37 9.44 6.72
CA MET A 29 10.45 8.54 6.03
C MET A 29 9.87 9.17 4.76
N ARG A 30 9.56 10.48 4.76
CA ARG A 30 9.11 11.18 3.55
C ARG A 30 10.19 11.20 2.46
N GLN A 31 11.46 11.40 2.82
CA GLN A 31 12.56 11.35 1.87
C GLN A 31 12.72 9.95 1.27
N LEU A 32 12.74 8.93 2.13
CA LEU A 32 12.82 7.55 1.70
C LEU A 32 11.64 7.17 0.79
N HIS A 33 10.43 7.55 1.18
CA HIS A 33 9.22 7.32 0.37
C HIS A 33 9.33 7.97 -1.01
N ARG A 34 9.86 9.19 -1.11
CA ARG A 34 10.05 9.87 -2.39
C ARG A 34 11.00 9.10 -3.30
N LEU A 35 12.18 8.71 -2.79
CA LEU A 35 13.16 7.93 -3.55
C LEU A 35 12.59 6.60 -4.06
N ILE A 36 11.79 5.93 -3.22
CA ILE A 36 11.13 4.68 -3.59
C ILE A 36 10.03 4.92 -4.63
N SER A 37 9.22 5.96 -4.44
CA SER A 37 8.14 6.31 -5.37
C SER A 37 8.66 6.64 -6.76
N ASP A 38 9.74 7.41 -6.87
CA ASP A 38 10.37 7.73 -8.15
C ASP A 38 10.84 6.46 -8.86
N ARG A 39 11.37 5.50 -8.10
CA ARG A 39 11.81 4.21 -8.65
C ARG A 39 10.64 3.34 -9.09
N ILE A 40 9.59 3.26 -8.28
CA ILE A 40 8.37 2.51 -8.59
C ILE A 40 7.69 3.10 -9.83
N MET A 41 7.58 4.42 -9.92
CA MET A 41 6.97 5.08 -11.09
C MET A 41 7.75 4.79 -12.38
N GLY A 42 9.07 4.78 -12.33
CA GLY A 42 9.90 4.39 -13.47
C GLY A 42 9.67 2.93 -13.91
N SER A 43 9.50 2.02 -12.96
CA SER A 43 9.23 0.61 -13.24
C SER A 43 7.79 0.37 -13.70
N LEU A 44 6.82 1.07 -13.11
CA LEU A 44 5.40 0.94 -13.45
C LEU A 44 5.08 1.50 -14.83
N GLN A 45 5.80 2.52 -15.30
CA GLN A 45 5.57 3.12 -16.63
C GLN A 45 5.80 2.11 -17.76
N SER A 46 6.66 1.11 -17.54
CA SER A 46 6.88 0.00 -18.47
C SER A 46 5.84 -1.13 -18.37
N GLU A 47 5.19 -1.30 -17.19
CA GLU A 47 4.24 -2.39 -16.93
C GLU A 47 2.76 -1.96 -16.97
N LEU A 48 2.47 -0.64 -16.96
CA LEU A 48 1.10 -0.10 -16.92
C LEU A 48 0.41 -0.03 -18.30
N GLN A 49 0.99 -0.59 -19.33
CA GLN A 49 0.26 -0.74 -20.61
C GLN A 49 -0.82 -1.81 -20.47
N GLY A 50 -1.95 -1.45 -19.86
CA GLY A 50 -3.16 -2.25 -19.97
C GLY A 50 -4.09 -2.44 -18.78
N GLU A 51 -3.74 -2.08 -17.54
CA GLU A 51 -4.65 -2.28 -16.42
C GLU A 51 -4.74 -1.03 -15.52
N ASP A 52 -5.60 -0.08 -15.91
CA ASP A 52 -5.96 1.11 -15.10
C ASP A 52 -6.79 0.70 -13.87
N VAL A 53 -6.11 0.29 -12.80
CA VAL A 53 -6.76 0.07 -11.50
C VAL A 53 -6.55 1.31 -10.65
N SER A 54 -7.65 1.97 -10.26
CA SER A 54 -7.58 3.16 -9.41
C SER A 54 -7.06 2.83 -8.00
N PHE A 55 -6.61 3.85 -7.26
CA PHE A 55 -6.16 3.68 -5.88
C PHE A 55 -7.24 3.03 -5.00
N THR A 56 -8.50 3.46 -5.13
CA THR A 56 -9.62 2.87 -4.37
C THR A 56 -9.86 1.41 -4.74
N GLN A 57 -9.75 1.07 -6.02
CA GLN A 57 -9.85 -0.33 -6.47
C GLN A 57 -8.70 -1.18 -5.94
N MET A 58 -7.48 -0.65 -5.93
CA MET A 58 -6.33 -1.33 -5.34
C MET A 58 -6.52 -1.56 -3.85
N THR A 59 -6.99 -0.54 -3.11
CA THR A 59 -7.31 -0.65 -1.69
C THR A 59 -8.36 -1.72 -1.43
N ALA A 60 -9.40 -1.80 -2.27
CA ALA A 60 -10.43 -2.83 -2.16
C ALA A 60 -9.86 -4.24 -2.37
N LEU A 61 -8.98 -4.43 -3.37
CA LEU A 61 -8.31 -5.72 -3.60
C LEU A 61 -7.49 -6.14 -2.37
N TYR A 62 -6.72 -5.23 -1.78
CA TYR A 62 -5.95 -5.52 -0.56
C TYR A 62 -6.85 -5.84 0.65
N LYS A 63 -7.95 -5.11 0.83
CA LYS A 63 -8.92 -5.38 1.91
C LYS A 63 -9.57 -6.75 1.73
N VAL A 64 -10.02 -7.09 0.51
CA VAL A 64 -10.59 -8.41 0.25
C VAL A 64 -9.55 -9.51 0.48
N ARG A 65 -8.28 -9.33 0.09
CA ARG A 65 -7.23 -10.31 0.40
C ARG A 65 -7.04 -10.54 1.89
N ALA A 66 -7.09 -9.47 2.68
CA ALA A 66 -6.87 -9.53 4.13
C ALA A 66 -8.05 -10.14 4.90
N PHE A 67 -9.29 -9.95 4.42
CA PHE A 67 -10.51 -10.25 5.17
C PHE A 67 -11.44 -11.25 4.47
N ALA A 68 -11.05 -11.82 3.32
CA ALA A 68 -11.90 -12.76 2.60
C ALA A 68 -12.15 -14.05 3.40
N PRO A 69 -13.36 -14.60 3.30
CA PRO A 69 -14.52 -14.09 2.57
C PRO A 69 -15.20 -12.93 3.31
N ILE A 70 -15.51 -11.81 2.62
CA ILE A 70 -16.07 -10.59 3.21
C ILE A 70 -17.36 -10.17 2.49
N SER A 71 -18.35 -9.67 3.24
CA SER A 71 -19.57 -9.13 2.66
C SER A 71 -19.36 -7.75 2.02
N LEU A 72 -20.27 -7.36 1.13
CA LEU A 72 -20.22 -6.03 0.50
C LEU A 72 -20.34 -4.92 1.55
N THR A 73 -21.18 -5.11 2.58
CA THR A 73 -21.39 -4.14 3.66
C THR A 73 -20.12 -3.97 4.49
N ALA A 74 -19.51 -5.06 4.93
CA ALA A 74 -18.26 -5.01 5.68
C ALA A 74 -17.12 -4.39 4.86
N LEU A 75 -17.04 -4.66 3.56
CA LEU A 75 -16.05 -4.01 2.70
C LEU A 75 -16.29 -2.52 2.58
N ALA A 76 -17.55 -2.06 2.47
CA ALA A 76 -17.89 -0.63 2.44
C ALA A 76 -17.43 0.09 3.72
N GLU A 77 -17.62 -0.53 4.87
CA GLU A 77 -17.13 -0.02 6.16
C GLU A 77 -15.61 0.06 6.19
N HIS A 78 -14.90 -0.97 5.74
CA HIS A 78 -13.44 -0.98 5.67
C HIS A 78 -12.85 0.06 4.69
N LEU A 79 -13.60 0.41 3.66
CA LEU A 79 -13.20 1.43 2.68
C LEU A 79 -13.59 2.85 3.09
N GLY A 80 -14.54 3.00 4.03
CA GLY A 80 -15.09 4.29 4.41
C GLY A 80 -15.92 4.97 3.31
N VAL A 81 -16.52 4.18 2.40
CA VAL A 81 -17.34 4.67 1.29
C VAL A 81 -18.75 4.11 1.35
N SER A 82 -19.69 4.75 0.64
CA SER A 82 -21.08 4.31 0.63
C SER A 82 -21.26 2.93 -0.01
N LEU A 83 -22.28 2.20 0.41
CA LEU A 83 -22.62 0.88 -0.14
C LEU A 83 -22.86 0.90 -1.67
N PRO A 84 -23.58 1.90 -2.25
CA PRO A 84 -23.72 2.00 -3.71
C PRO A 84 -22.37 2.19 -4.42
N ALA A 85 -21.50 3.06 -3.91
CA ALA A 85 -20.17 3.28 -4.48
C ALA A 85 -19.31 2.00 -4.40
N THR A 86 -19.34 1.30 -3.28
CA THR A 86 -18.68 0.00 -3.14
C THR A 86 -19.22 -1.02 -4.11
N SER A 87 -20.55 -1.09 -4.30
CA SER A 87 -21.18 -2.00 -5.24
C SER A 87 -20.72 -1.77 -6.68
N GLN A 88 -20.63 -0.52 -7.10
CA GLN A 88 -20.12 -0.15 -8.43
C GLN A 88 -18.65 -0.54 -8.59
N LEU A 89 -17.82 -0.20 -7.62
CA LEU A 89 -16.39 -0.54 -7.60
C LEU A 89 -16.18 -2.06 -7.71
N ILE A 90 -16.95 -2.85 -6.95
CA ILE A 90 -16.87 -4.32 -7.00
C ILE A 90 -17.37 -4.86 -8.34
N GLN A 91 -18.39 -4.26 -8.92
CA GLN A 91 -18.89 -4.68 -10.25
C GLN A 91 -17.79 -4.50 -11.32
N GLU A 92 -17.05 -3.41 -11.28
CA GLU A 92 -15.91 -3.18 -12.18
C GLU A 92 -14.79 -4.21 -11.98
N LEU A 93 -14.41 -4.49 -10.72
CA LEU A 93 -13.38 -5.47 -10.40
C LEU A 93 -13.79 -6.91 -10.77
N VAL A 94 -15.06 -7.26 -10.62
CA VAL A 94 -15.62 -8.55 -11.08
C VAL A 94 -15.62 -8.61 -12.60
N GLY A 95 -16.01 -7.52 -13.30
CA GLY A 95 -15.95 -7.43 -14.75
C GLY A 95 -14.54 -7.62 -15.31
N ARG A 96 -13.53 -7.14 -14.60
CA ARG A 96 -12.10 -7.35 -14.91
C ARG A 96 -11.58 -8.73 -14.50
N LYS A 97 -12.41 -9.55 -13.87
CA LYS A 97 -12.05 -10.87 -13.32
C LYS A 97 -10.98 -10.81 -12.22
N LEU A 98 -10.88 -9.71 -11.49
CA LEU A 98 -9.96 -9.55 -10.35
C LEU A 98 -10.62 -9.98 -9.04
N MET A 99 -11.94 -9.92 -8.98
CA MET A 99 -12.75 -10.41 -7.85
C MET A 99 -13.82 -11.36 -8.32
N GLU A 100 -14.32 -12.15 -7.39
CA GLU A 100 -15.46 -13.04 -7.60
C GLU A 100 -16.46 -12.93 -6.44
N ARG A 101 -17.72 -13.22 -6.74
CA ARG A 101 -18.79 -13.33 -5.76
C ARG A 101 -19.06 -14.80 -5.47
N ARG A 102 -19.02 -15.17 -4.20
CA ARG A 102 -19.32 -16.53 -3.73
C ARG A 102 -20.65 -16.53 -2.97
N GLU A 103 -21.30 -17.65 -2.92
CA GLU A 103 -22.46 -17.81 -2.05
C GLU A 103 -22.01 -17.86 -0.59
N ASN A 104 -22.77 -17.18 0.29
CA ASN A 104 -22.57 -17.35 1.71
C ASN A 104 -23.21 -18.71 2.13
N PRO A 105 -22.46 -19.66 2.66
CA PRO A 105 -23.01 -20.95 3.08
C PRO A 105 -24.05 -20.83 4.19
N GLN A 106 -24.01 -19.75 4.98
CA GLN A 106 -24.89 -19.50 6.12
C GLN A 106 -26.14 -18.72 5.71
N ASP A 107 -26.05 -17.85 4.68
CA ASP A 107 -27.18 -17.10 4.14
C ASP A 107 -27.01 -16.91 2.63
N ARG A 108 -27.76 -17.68 1.84
CA ARG A 108 -27.73 -17.63 0.36
C ARG A 108 -28.18 -16.29 -0.22
N ARG A 109 -28.82 -15.42 0.58
CA ARG A 109 -29.22 -14.08 0.14
C ARG A 109 -28.06 -13.12 0.13
N GLU A 110 -27.01 -13.40 0.92
CA GLU A 110 -25.79 -12.62 0.95
C GLU A 110 -24.75 -13.21 0.00
N LYS A 111 -24.05 -12.32 -0.71
CA LYS A 111 -22.89 -12.72 -1.51
C LYS A 111 -21.62 -12.26 -0.82
N LEU A 112 -20.68 -13.17 -0.71
CA LEU A 112 -19.35 -12.91 -0.19
C LEU A 112 -18.39 -12.61 -1.35
N LEU A 113 -17.44 -11.74 -1.06
CA LEU A 113 -16.40 -11.31 -2.00
C LEU A 113 -15.10 -12.05 -1.69
N ALA A 114 -14.41 -12.47 -2.74
CA ALA A 114 -13.09 -13.04 -2.68
C ALA A 114 -12.27 -12.57 -3.90
N LEU A 115 -10.94 -12.64 -3.80
CA LEU A 115 -10.10 -12.48 -4.98
C LEU A 115 -10.24 -13.70 -5.88
N SER A 116 -10.32 -13.47 -7.18
CA SER A 116 -10.12 -14.51 -8.17
C SER A 116 -8.64 -14.92 -8.24
N GLU A 117 -8.33 -15.99 -8.95
CA GLU A 117 -6.94 -16.37 -9.23
C GLU A 117 -6.17 -15.24 -9.94
N LYS A 118 -6.81 -14.61 -10.95
CA LYS A 118 -6.25 -13.44 -11.65
C LYS A 118 -5.99 -12.28 -10.67
N GLY A 119 -6.91 -12.02 -9.73
CA GLY A 119 -6.74 -10.97 -8.73
C GLY A 119 -5.59 -11.24 -7.76
N GLN A 120 -5.41 -12.49 -7.35
CA GLN A 120 -4.28 -12.88 -6.52
C GLN A 120 -2.95 -12.71 -7.27
N GLN A 121 -2.88 -13.16 -8.52
CA GLN A 121 -1.71 -12.98 -9.36
C GLN A 121 -1.40 -11.50 -9.59
N PHE A 122 -2.42 -10.69 -9.87
CA PHE A 122 -2.29 -9.24 -10.05
C PHE A 122 -1.65 -8.57 -8.83
N LEU A 123 -2.15 -8.83 -7.61
CA LEU A 123 -1.55 -8.28 -6.40
C LEU A 123 -0.13 -8.79 -6.17
N SER A 124 0.13 -10.07 -6.43
CA SER A 124 1.47 -10.66 -6.28
C SER A 124 2.49 -10.01 -7.21
N VAL A 125 2.12 -9.69 -8.44
CA VAL A 125 2.99 -8.97 -9.38
C VAL A 125 3.30 -7.57 -8.85
N LYS A 126 2.27 -6.82 -8.42
CA LYS A 126 2.46 -5.47 -7.87
C LYS A 126 3.35 -5.46 -6.62
N GLU A 127 3.19 -6.44 -5.75
CA GLU A 127 4.05 -6.59 -4.57
C GLU A 127 5.50 -6.91 -4.93
N LYS A 128 5.72 -7.82 -5.87
CA LYS A 128 7.07 -8.14 -6.34
C LYS A 128 7.78 -6.93 -6.94
N THR A 129 7.07 -6.13 -7.75
CA THR A 129 7.61 -4.90 -8.33
C THR A 129 7.99 -3.90 -7.24
N MET A 130 7.12 -3.70 -6.25
CA MET A 130 7.39 -2.84 -5.11
C MET A 130 8.57 -3.32 -4.27
N ILE A 131 8.60 -4.60 -3.91
CA ILE A 131 9.71 -5.20 -3.15
C ILE A 131 11.02 -5.11 -3.94
N GLY A 132 10.96 -5.32 -5.27
CA GLY A 132 12.12 -5.17 -6.16
C GLY A 132 12.69 -3.75 -6.12
N ALA A 133 11.84 -2.73 -6.16
CA ALA A 133 12.25 -1.33 -6.08
C ALA A 133 12.94 -1.00 -4.74
N TYR A 134 12.37 -1.48 -3.62
CA TYR A 134 13.01 -1.35 -2.30
C TYR A 134 14.37 -2.04 -2.26
N SER A 135 14.43 -3.31 -2.71
CA SER A 135 15.67 -4.11 -2.69
C SER A 135 16.77 -3.46 -3.52
N GLU A 136 16.43 -2.92 -4.68
CA GLU A 136 17.40 -2.26 -5.55
C GLU A 136 17.94 -0.96 -4.93
N LEU A 137 17.08 -0.20 -4.27
CA LEU A 137 17.49 1.01 -3.56
C LEU A 137 18.43 0.67 -2.40
N PHE A 138 18.06 -0.32 -1.59
CA PHE A 138 18.82 -0.68 -0.38
C PHE A 138 20.15 -1.37 -0.69
N ARG A 139 20.31 -2.06 -1.82
CA ARG A 139 21.61 -2.63 -2.24
C ARG A 139 22.74 -1.61 -2.36
N ARG A 140 22.41 -0.32 -2.42
CA ARG A 140 23.39 0.78 -2.48
C ARG A 140 23.89 1.22 -1.10
N ALA A 141 23.24 0.78 -0.04
CA ALA A 141 23.62 1.13 1.31
C ALA A 141 24.62 0.10 1.88
N HIS A 142 25.43 0.55 2.85
CA HIS A 142 26.37 -0.31 3.53
C HIS A 142 25.63 -1.37 4.37
N PRO A 143 26.08 -2.64 4.39
CA PRO A 143 25.38 -3.72 5.13
C PRO A 143 25.17 -3.40 6.63
N GLU A 144 26.13 -2.79 7.29
CA GLU A 144 26.03 -2.40 8.70
C GLU A 144 24.91 -1.38 8.94
N THR A 145 24.80 -0.39 8.05
CA THR A 145 23.70 0.61 8.08
C THR A 145 22.34 -0.05 7.89
N LEU A 146 22.24 -1.03 6.98
CA LEU A 146 21.01 -1.80 6.77
C LEU A 146 20.64 -2.60 8.01
N GLY A 147 21.59 -3.26 8.68
CA GLY A 147 21.34 -4.00 9.91
C GLY A 147 20.85 -3.11 11.06
N HIS A 148 21.42 -1.92 11.23
CA HIS A 148 20.94 -0.96 12.21
C HIS A 148 19.51 -0.47 11.90
N ALA A 149 19.24 -0.16 10.63
CA ALA A 149 17.93 0.28 10.20
C ALA A 149 16.88 -0.82 10.38
N GLU A 150 17.19 -2.06 10.02
CA GLU A 150 16.33 -3.22 10.21
C GLU A 150 15.95 -3.40 11.68
N THR A 151 16.93 -3.38 12.57
CA THR A 151 16.72 -3.51 14.01
C THR A 151 15.81 -2.41 14.56
N ALA A 152 16.09 -1.15 14.19
CA ALA A 152 15.31 0.00 14.65
C ALA A 152 13.86 -0.02 14.10
N ILE A 153 13.68 -0.39 12.84
CA ILE A 153 12.36 -0.48 12.22
C ILE A 153 11.55 -1.60 12.86
N ASN A 154 12.14 -2.77 13.13
CA ASN A 154 11.43 -3.87 13.78
C ASN A 154 10.98 -3.48 15.19
N ALA A 155 11.83 -2.86 15.99
CA ALA A 155 11.47 -2.36 17.32
C ALA A 155 10.28 -1.36 17.23
N LEU A 156 10.33 -0.40 16.32
CA LEU A 156 9.26 0.55 16.10
C LEU A 156 7.94 -0.10 15.68
N LEU A 157 8.00 -1.08 14.79
CA LEU A 157 6.81 -1.83 14.35
C LEU A 157 6.17 -2.60 15.52
N ASP A 158 6.97 -3.18 16.41
CA ASP A 158 6.45 -3.92 17.56
C ASP A 158 5.78 -2.97 18.57
N GLU A 159 6.37 -1.79 18.84
CA GLU A 159 5.77 -0.77 19.69
C GLU A 159 4.43 -0.26 19.11
N ILE A 160 4.36 0.02 17.81
CA ILE A 160 3.14 0.46 17.13
C ILE A 160 2.05 -0.61 17.21
N ARG A 161 2.40 -1.88 16.99
CA ARG A 161 1.42 -3.00 17.08
C ARG A 161 0.86 -3.15 18.49
N GLN A 162 1.69 -3.04 19.52
CA GLN A 162 1.27 -3.11 20.92
C GLN A 162 0.35 -1.92 21.27
N SER A 163 0.69 -0.73 20.83
CA SER A 163 -0.13 0.47 21.05
C SER A 163 -1.49 0.39 20.35
N SER A 164 -1.53 -0.19 19.13
CA SER A 164 -2.76 -0.34 18.35
C SER A 164 -3.72 -1.37 18.94
N SER A 165 -3.24 -2.36 19.69
CA SER A 165 -4.08 -3.35 20.38
C SER A 165 -4.78 -2.78 21.62
N HIS A 166 -4.36 -1.61 22.12
CA HIS A 166 -4.95 -0.92 23.28
C HIS A 166 -5.76 0.34 22.91
N ALA A 167 -5.78 0.74 21.64
CA ALA A 167 -6.53 1.90 21.20
C ALA A 167 -8.03 1.57 21.08
N PRO A 168 -8.93 2.36 21.71
CA PRO A 168 -10.36 2.26 21.45
C PRO A 168 -10.62 2.61 19.98
N PRO A 169 -11.69 2.05 19.35
CA PRO A 169 -12.01 2.34 17.96
C PRO A 169 -12.15 3.85 17.77
N LEU A 170 -11.47 4.37 16.75
CA LEU A 170 -11.51 5.80 16.41
C LEU A 170 -12.97 6.26 16.33
N SER A 171 -13.38 7.09 17.28
CA SER A 171 -14.68 7.73 17.30
C SER A 171 -14.87 8.56 16.03
N LYS A 172 -16.01 8.34 15.35
CA LYS A 172 -16.43 9.02 14.12
C LYS A 172 -16.81 10.49 14.35
N GLU A 173 -16.05 11.22 15.14
CA GLU A 173 -16.26 12.66 15.34
C GLU A 173 -15.02 13.43 14.93
N ARG A 174 -14.98 13.83 13.67
CA ARG A 174 -14.43 15.06 13.07
C ARG A 174 -14.22 14.88 11.56
N LEU A 175 -15.28 15.14 10.84
CA LEU A 175 -15.20 15.79 9.52
C LEU A 175 -16.42 16.67 9.38
#